data_8642bf3551e9f4d607f55d7a8d5570e9
#
_entry.id   8642bf3551e9f4d607f55d7a8d5570e9
#
_cell.length_a   1.000
_cell.length_b   1.000
_cell.length_c   1.000
_cell.angle_alpha   90.00
_cell.angle_beta   90.00
_cell.angle_gamma   90.00
#
_symmetry.space_group_name_H-M   'P 1'
#
loop_
_entity.id
_entity.type
_entity.pdbx_description
1 polymer ?
#
loop_
_entity_poly.entity_id
_entity_poly.type
_entity_poly.pdbx_seq_one_letter_code
_entity_poly.pdbx_strand_id
1 'polypeptide(L)'
;MIEMIQNADLSILHAIQGAASPALDTFMIGFTTLGDFGALWAIVGAIMIALNKHRTFGIAIFVAIALAFVIGDIGLKNVIERPRPFLVDPVLTTSLISLPDSFSCPSGHSSTSFAAATVICLAPLAHRWLKPIAMATAAAIAFSRLYLAVHNPTDVVLGALLGIACGCIAVCIVNTIESRRKGRQA
;
A
#
# COMPACT_ATOMS: atom_id res chain seq x y z
N MET A 1 -0.20 -18.78 -20.12
CA MET A 1 -0.34 -17.35 -19.71
C MET A 1 0.06 -17.14 -18.25
N ILE A 2 -0.48 -17.87 -17.28
CA ILE A 2 -0.12 -17.72 -15.84
C ILE A 2 1.37 -17.99 -15.62
N GLU A 3 1.92 -19.07 -16.18
CA GLU A 3 3.36 -19.38 -16.10
C GLU A 3 4.25 -18.30 -16.71
N MET A 4 3.83 -17.68 -17.82
CA MET A 4 4.58 -16.55 -18.42
C MET A 4 4.65 -15.35 -17.49
N ILE A 5 3.53 -15.02 -16.82
CA ILE A 5 3.49 -13.93 -15.84
C ILE A 5 4.39 -14.27 -14.65
N GLN A 6 4.32 -15.49 -14.13
CA GLN A 6 5.15 -15.94 -13.02
C GLN A 6 6.65 -15.88 -13.38
N ASN A 7 7.04 -16.36 -14.55
CA ASN A 7 8.43 -16.31 -15.01
C ASN A 7 8.92 -14.86 -15.20
N ALA A 8 8.08 -13.96 -15.72
CA ALA A 8 8.42 -12.55 -15.85
C ALA A 8 8.59 -11.89 -14.46
N ASP A 9 7.69 -12.18 -13.52
CA ASP A 9 7.77 -11.69 -12.15
C ASP A 9 9.08 -12.15 -11.47
N LEU A 10 9.41 -13.44 -11.55
CA LEU A 10 10.65 -13.99 -10.97
C LEU A 10 11.90 -13.38 -11.63
N SER A 11 11.90 -13.19 -12.94
CA SER A 11 13.04 -12.58 -13.65
C SER A 11 13.30 -11.14 -13.15
N ILE A 12 12.25 -10.37 -12.91
CA ILE A 12 12.35 -9.02 -12.35
C ILE A 12 12.90 -9.06 -10.92
N LEU A 13 12.41 -10.00 -10.09
CA LEU A 13 12.90 -10.16 -8.72
C LEU A 13 14.38 -10.54 -8.68
N HIS A 14 14.84 -11.45 -9.52
CA HIS A 14 16.27 -11.80 -9.64
C HIS A 14 17.11 -10.59 -10.04
N ALA A 15 16.65 -9.79 -10.99
CA ALA A 15 17.34 -8.56 -11.38
C ALA A 15 17.45 -7.56 -10.23
N ILE A 16 16.39 -7.40 -9.41
CA ILE A 16 16.39 -6.55 -8.22
C ILE A 16 17.37 -7.09 -7.17
N GLN A 17 17.34 -8.41 -6.90
CA GLN A 17 18.26 -9.05 -5.95
C GLN A 17 19.72 -8.95 -6.38
N GLY A 18 20.00 -8.99 -7.68
CA GLY A 18 21.34 -8.79 -8.23
C GLY A 18 21.92 -7.39 -7.96
N ALA A 19 21.08 -6.41 -7.64
CA ALA A 19 21.49 -5.05 -7.25
C ALA A 19 21.49 -4.82 -5.72
N ALA A 20 21.29 -5.87 -4.91
CA ALA A 20 21.24 -5.77 -3.46
C ALA A 20 22.57 -5.31 -2.87
N SER A 21 22.50 -4.53 -1.81
CA SER A 21 23.67 -4.07 -1.05
C SER A 21 23.29 -3.73 0.39
N PRO A 22 24.23 -3.80 1.36
CA PRO A 22 23.93 -3.51 2.78
C PRO A 22 23.31 -2.13 3.02
N ALA A 23 23.67 -1.14 2.22
CA ALA A 23 23.06 0.19 2.29
C ALA A 23 21.59 0.16 1.84
N LEU A 24 21.30 -0.48 0.71
CA LEU A 24 19.92 -0.66 0.23
C LEU A 24 19.08 -1.52 1.16
N ASP A 25 19.67 -2.56 1.76
CA ASP A 25 18.99 -3.40 2.75
C ASP A 25 18.44 -2.55 3.90
N THR A 26 19.28 -1.67 4.47
CA THR A 26 18.87 -0.77 5.56
C THR A 26 17.72 0.15 5.15
N PHE A 27 17.81 0.75 3.96
CA PHE A 27 16.73 1.60 3.43
C PHE A 27 15.43 0.83 3.19
N MET A 28 15.52 -0.35 2.61
CA MET A 28 14.33 -1.14 2.26
C MET A 28 13.65 -1.74 3.49
N ILE A 29 14.42 -2.13 4.51
CA ILE A 29 13.89 -2.50 5.82
C ILE A 29 13.18 -1.29 6.46
N GLY A 30 13.77 -0.10 6.41
CA GLY A 30 13.13 1.12 6.90
C GLY A 30 11.80 1.40 6.21
N PHE A 31 11.75 1.35 4.88
CA PHE A 31 10.50 1.59 4.14
C PHE A 31 9.44 0.51 4.39
N THR A 32 9.82 -0.76 4.46
CA THR A 32 8.84 -1.81 4.74
C THR A 32 8.24 -1.67 6.14
N THR A 33 9.06 -1.35 7.15
CA THR A 33 8.60 -1.11 8.53
C THR A 33 7.64 0.08 8.62
N LEU A 34 7.88 1.16 7.85
CA LEU A 34 6.92 2.28 7.77
C LEU A 34 5.55 1.85 7.22
N GLY A 35 5.55 0.82 6.37
CA GLY A 35 4.33 0.26 5.78
C GLY A 35 3.60 -0.75 6.67
N ASP A 36 4.24 -1.26 7.72
CA ASP A 36 3.67 -2.28 8.58
C ASP A 36 2.36 -1.80 9.23
N PHE A 37 1.31 -2.61 9.10
CA PHE A 37 -0.04 -2.30 9.59
C PHE A 37 -0.61 -0.95 9.11
N GLY A 38 0.01 -0.31 8.12
CA GLY A 38 -0.37 1.03 7.68
C GLY A 38 -0.08 2.13 8.72
N ALA A 39 0.84 1.88 9.66
CA ALA A 39 1.09 2.74 10.84
C ALA A 39 1.45 4.18 10.45
N LEU A 40 2.36 4.37 9.47
CA LEU A 40 2.69 5.70 8.96
C LEU A 40 1.43 6.47 8.53
N TRP A 41 0.58 5.84 7.76
CA TRP A 41 -0.62 6.45 7.20
C TRP A 41 -1.70 6.70 8.25
N ALA A 42 -1.81 5.82 9.25
CA ALA A 42 -2.68 6.03 10.40
C ALA A 42 -2.25 7.27 11.22
N ILE A 43 -0.94 7.46 11.42
CA ILE A 43 -0.40 8.66 12.06
C ILE A 43 -0.72 9.91 11.24
N VAL A 44 -0.50 9.88 9.92
CA VAL A 44 -0.85 11.00 9.03
C VAL A 44 -2.34 11.31 9.10
N GLY A 45 -3.20 10.29 9.05
CA GLY A 45 -4.65 10.44 9.18
C GLY A 45 -5.05 11.08 10.52
N ALA A 46 -4.45 10.63 11.64
CA ALA A 46 -4.69 11.19 12.96
C ALA A 46 -4.27 12.66 13.05
N ILE A 47 -3.10 13.03 12.51
CA ILE A 47 -2.65 14.42 12.44
C ILE A 47 -3.64 15.27 11.63
N MET A 48 -4.10 14.79 10.47
CA MET A 48 -5.08 15.50 9.64
C MET A 48 -6.42 15.69 10.37
N ILE A 49 -6.84 14.72 11.20
CA ILE A 49 -8.03 14.85 12.04
C ILE A 49 -7.82 15.92 13.12
N ALA A 50 -6.67 15.90 13.78
CA ALA A 50 -6.33 16.85 14.84
C ALA A 50 -6.24 18.31 14.34
N LEU A 51 -5.80 18.51 13.10
CA LEU A 51 -5.73 19.81 12.45
C LEU A 51 -7.09 20.39 12.01
N ASN A 52 -8.19 19.80 12.37
CA ASN A 52 -9.59 20.19 12.09
C ASN A 52 -9.88 20.59 10.63
N LYS A 53 -9.06 21.42 10.01
CA LYS A 53 -9.18 21.89 8.61
C LYS A 53 -9.20 20.74 7.59
N HIS A 54 -8.54 19.63 7.92
CA HIS A 54 -8.41 18.47 7.03
C HIS A 54 -9.06 17.21 7.62
N ARG A 55 -9.91 17.37 8.63
CA ARG A 55 -10.53 16.27 9.39
C ARG A 55 -11.23 15.26 8.48
N THR A 56 -11.99 15.72 7.50
CA THR A 56 -12.70 14.87 6.53
C THR A 56 -11.74 13.93 5.81
N PHE A 57 -10.62 14.44 5.33
CA PHE A 57 -9.62 13.64 4.62
C PHE A 57 -8.83 12.72 5.56
N GLY A 58 -8.59 13.16 6.81
CA GLY A 58 -8.01 12.28 7.83
C GLY A 58 -8.90 11.06 8.09
N ILE A 59 -10.22 11.25 8.23
CA ILE A 59 -11.19 10.15 8.33
C ILE A 59 -11.18 9.29 7.07
N ALA A 60 -11.11 9.91 5.89
CA ALA A 60 -11.05 9.18 4.62
C ALA A 60 -9.81 8.29 4.51
N ILE A 61 -8.66 8.66 5.09
CA ILE A 61 -7.48 7.78 5.16
C ILE A 61 -7.80 6.49 5.93
N PHE A 62 -8.43 6.58 7.09
CA PHE A 62 -8.79 5.38 7.86
C PHE A 62 -9.80 4.50 7.13
N VAL A 63 -10.80 5.12 6.49
CA VAL A 63 -11.77 4.38 5.65
C VAL A 63 -11.08 3.71 4.47
N ALA A 64 -10.15 4.39 3.79
CA ALA A 64 -9.41 3.86 2.66
C ALA A 64 -8.53 2.67 3.05
N ILE A 65 -7.81 2.75 4.18
CA ILE A 65 -6.99 1.66 4.72
C ILE A 65 -7.88 0.46 5.09
N ALA A 66 -9.00 0.71 5.76
CA ALA A 66 -9.94 -0.35 6.14
C ALA A 66 -10.53 -1.06 4.90
N LEU A 67 -10.93 -0.30 3.87
CA LEU A 67 -11.40 -0.88 2.60
C LEU A 67 -10.31 -1.70 1.92
N ALA A 68 -9.09 -1.18 1.83
CA ALA A 68 -7.96 -1.88 1.22
C ALA A 68 -7.65 -3.19 1.97
N PHE A 69 -7.68 -3.18 3.31
CA PHE A 69 -7.47 -4.35 4.13
C PHE A 69 -8.60 -5.39 3.97
N VAL A 70 -9.86 -4.98 4.06
CA VAL A 70 -11.00 -5.89 3.95
C VAL A 70 -11.08 -6.51 2.55
N ILE A 71 -10.94 -5.71 1.50
CA ILE A 71 -11.04 -6.21 0.12
C ILE A 71 -9.77 -6.99 -0.25
N GLY A 72 -8.58 -6.46 0.07
CA GLY A 72 -7.30 -7.04 -0.31
C GLY A 72 -6.91 -8.23 0.57
N ASP A 73 -6.71 -7.98 1.88
CA ASP A 73 -6.11 -8.99 2.76
C ASP A 73 -7.13 -10.05 3.22
N ILE A 74 -8.37 -9.67 3.53
CA ILE A 74 -9.40 -10.64 3.94
C ILE A 74 -10.09 -11.27 2.73
N GLY A 75 -10.40 -10.48 1.70
CA GLY A 75 -11.12 -10.95 0.51
C GLY A 75 -10.19 -11.60 -0.53
N LEU A 76 -9.54 -10.77 -1.34
CA LEU A 76 -8.83 -11.22 -2.54
C LEU A 76 -7.68 -12.20 -2.27
N LYS A 77 -6.92 -12.05 -1.19
CA LYS A 77 -5.84 -12.99 -0.86
C LYS A 77 -6.34 -14.42 -0.71
N ASN A 78 -7.49 -14.60 -0.04
CA ASN A 78 -8.07 -15.91 0.22
C ASN A 78 -8.86 -16.47 -0.99
N VAL A 79 -9.06 -15.68 -2.04
CA VAL A 79 -9.67 -16.12 -3.30
C VAL A 79 -8.59 -16.46 -4.34
N ILE A 80 -7.53 -15.64 -4.40
CA ILE A 80 -6.45 -15.81 -5.39
C ILE A 80 -5.45 -16.89 -4.94
N GLU A 81 -5.19 -17.00 -3.64
CA GLU A 81 -4.31 -17.99 -3.00
C GLU A 81 -2.92 -18.11 -3.65
N ARG A 82 -2.39 -16.99 -4.16
CA ARG A 82 -1.10 -17.00 -4.85
C ARG A 82 0.04 -17.27 -3.87
N PRO A 83 0.93 -18.25 -4.16
CA PRO A 83 2.11 -18.49 -3.36
C PRO A 83 3.08 -17.30 -3.45
N ARG A 84 3.88 -17.09 -2.40
CA ARG A 84 4.90 -16.05 -2.37
C ARG A 84 6.12 -16.44 -3.21
N PRO A 85 6.89 -15.46 -3.73
CA PRO A 85 8.07 -15.71 -4.56
C PRO A 85 9.06 -16.69 -3.93
N PHE A 86 9.40 -16.56 -2.66
CA PHE A 86 10.33 -17.41 -1.94
C PHE A 86 9.84 -18.86 -1.72
N LEU A 87 8.54 -19.11 -1.86
CA LEU A 87 7.98 -20.48 -1.86
C LEU A 87 8.07 -21.13 -3.24
N VAL A 88 8.11 -20.34 -4.31
CA VAL A 88 8.22 -20.80 -5.69
C VAL A 88 9.69 -20.96 -6.08
N ASP A 89 10.53 -20.00 -5.68
CA ASP A 89 11.96 -19.99 -5.91
C ASP A 89 12.72 -19.73 -4.59
N PRO A 90 13.26 -20.79 -3.96
CA PRO A 90 13.97 -20.67 -2.68
C PRO A 90 15.22 -19.75 -2.71
N VAL A 91 15.78 -19.48 -3.88
CA VAL A 91 16.92 -18.56 -4.05
C VAL A 91 16.54 -17.14 -3.66
N LEU A 92 15.26 -16.79 -3.78
CA LEU A 92 14.71 -15.48 -3.40
C LEU A 92 14.41 -15.35 -1.90
N THR A 93 14.74 -16.35 -1.08
CA THR A 93 14.49 -16.29 0.37
C THR A 93 15.39 -15.24 1.02
N THR A 94 14.78 -14.28 1.74
CA THR A 94 15.50 -13.26 2.49
C THR A 94 15.54 -13.60 3.98
N SER A 95 16.65 -13.24 4.65
CA SER A 95 16.80 -13.26 6.12
C SER A 95 16.65 -11.86 6.73
N LEU A 96 16.42 -10.83 5.92
CA LEU A 96 16.38 -9.43 6.37
C LEU A 96 15.12 -9.09 7.18
N ILE A 97 14.03 -9.84 6.98
CA ILE A 97 12.76 -9.68 7.72
C ILE A 97 12.13 -11.05 8.01
N SER A 98 11.20 -11.10 8.95
CA SER A 98 10.35 -12.28 9.14
C SER A 98 9.50 -12.51 7.90
N LEU A 99 9.53 -13.75 7.38
CA LEU A 99 8.78 -14.11 6.20
C LEU A 99 7.28 -14.18 6.55
N PRO A 100 6.42 -13.53 5.74
CA PRO A 100 4.98 -13.60 5.96
C PRO A 100 4.42 -14.98 5.55
N ASP A 101 3.45 -15.48 6.30
CA ASP A 101 2.76 -16.78 6.11
C ASP A 101 1.44 -16.70 5.33
N SER A 102 0.93 -15.48 5.09
CA SER A 102 -0.27 -15.27 4.26
C SER A 102 0.03 -15.33 2.76
N PHE A 103 -1.01 -15.48 1.92
CA PHE A 103 -0.91 -15.44 0.47
C PHE A 103 -0.30 -14.13 -0.07
N SER A 104 0.21 -14.18 -1.31
CA SER A 104 0.99 -13.10 -1.90
C SER A 104 0.15 -11.99 -2.52
N CYS A 105 -0.93 -12.31 -3.24
CA CYS A 105 -1.68 -11.37 -4.09
C CYS A 105 -3.04 -10.99 -3.50
N PRO A 106 -3.36 -9.69 -3.45
CA PRO A 106 -2.54 -8.50 -3.71
C PRO A 106 -1.62 -8.12 -2.53
N SER A 107 -0.64 -7.22 -2.79
CA SER A 107 0.25 -6.72 -1.74
C SER A 107 -0.48 -5.76 -0.80
N GLY A 108 -0.59 -6.14 0.49
CA GLY A 108 -1.25 -5.31 1.51
C GLY A 108 -0.53 -3.98 1.76
N HIS A 109 0.81 -3.98 1.82
CA HIS A 109 1.61 -2.76 1.94
C HIS A 109 1.36 -1.80 0.78
N SER A 110 1.27 -2.32 -0.44
CA SER A 110 0.98 -1.50 -1.62
C SER A 110 -0.44 -0.95 -1.56
N SER A 111 -1.44 -1.79 -1.26
CA SER A 111 -2.84 -1.36 -1.26
C SER A 111 -3.12 -0.31 -0.18
N THR A 112 -2.65 -0.49 1.05
CA THR A 112 -2.84 0.49 2.13
C THR A 112 -2.09 1.78 1.87
N SER A 113 -0.85 1.71 1.34
CA SER A 113 -0.04 2.90 1.07
C SER A 113 -0.61 3.73 -0.09
N PHE A 114 -0.98 3.10 -1.19
CA PHE A 114 -1.59 3.83 -2.31
C PHE A 114 -3.00 4.32 -1.99
N ALA A 115 -3.76 3.64 -1.12
CA ALA A 115 -5.05 4.12 -0.64
C ALA A 115 -4.91 5.44 0.13
N ALA A 116 -4.02 5.49 1.10
CA ALA A 116 -3.76 6.70 1.88
C ALA A 116 -3.15 7.83 1.03
N ALA A 117 -2.16 7.53 0.18
CA ALA A 117 -1.54 8.51 -0.71
C ALA A 117 -2.56 9.12 -1.67
N THR A 118 -3.51 8.33 -2.20
CA THR A 118 -4.59 8.82 -3.06
C THR A 118 -5.48 9.80 -2.31
N VAL A 119 -5.87 9.50 -1.08
CA VAL A 119 -6.65 10.44 -0.25
C VAL A 119 -5.90 11.76 -0.07
N ILE A 120 -4.58 11.71 0.22
CA ILE A 120 -3.73 12.90 0.36
C ILE A 120 -3.68 13.69 -0.95
N CYS A 121 -3.57 13.03 -2.09
CA CYS A 121 -3.58 13.68 -3.42
C CYS A 121 -4.90 14.40 -3.71
N LEU A 122 -6.03 13.85 -3.26
CA LEU A 122 -7.36 14.43 -3.44
C LEU A 122 -7.66 15.53 -2.41
N ALA A 123 -6.93 15.59 -1.28
CA ALA A 123 -7.13 16.61 -0.26
C ALA A 123 -6.71 18.02 -0.74
N PRO A 124 -7.46 19.08 -0.36
CA PRO A 124 -7.13 20.49 -0.68
C PRO A 124 -6.03 21.00 0.26
N LEU A 125 -4.83 20.43 0.16
CA LEU A 125 -3.70 20.81 1.00
C LEU A 125 -3.10 22.14 0.57
N ALA A 126 -2.71 22.96 1.56
CA ALA A 126 -2.03 24.23 1.32
C ALA A 126 -0.67 24.02 0.62
N HIS A 127 0.04 22.97 0.98
CA HIS A 127 1.34 22.63 0.42
C HIS A 127 1.21 21.52 -0.63
N ARG A 128 1.21 21.91 -1.90
CA ARG A 128 1.05 20.98 -3.04
C ARG A 128 2.15 19.92 -3.15
N TRP A 129 3.35 20.20 -2.62
CA TRP A 129 4.48 19.28 -2.62
C TRP A 129 4.26 18.04 -1.71
N LEU A 130 3.32 18.09 -0.76
CA LEU A 130 2.95 16.92 0.06
C LEU A 130 2.37 15.77 -0.77
N LYS A 131 1.71 16.08 -1.89
CA LYS A 131 1.08 15.08 -2.77
C LYS A 131 2.11 14.17 -3.44
N PRO A 132 3.11 14.70 -4.17
CA PRO A 132 4.14 13.85 -4.76
C PRO A 132 4.98 13.13 -3.71
N ILE A 133 5.22 13.71 -2.53
CA ILE A 133 5.90 13.01 -1.44
C ILE A 133 5.09 11.81 -0.95
N ALA A 134 3.79 11.94 -0.75
CA ALA A 134 2.94 10.83 -0.34
C ALA A 134 2.97 9.69 -1.38
N MET A 135 2.88 10.02 -2.67
CA MET A 135 2.98 9.02 -3.75
C MET A 135 4.36 8.37 -3.82
N ALA A 136 5.43 9.15 -3.69
CA ALA A 136 6.79 8.62 -3.69
C ALA A 136 7.05 7.70 -2.48
N THR A 137 6.53 8.06 -1.29
CA THR A 137 6.60 7.22 -0.09
C THR A 137 5.82 5.91 -0.28
N ALA A 138 4.60 5.97 -0.85
CA ALA A 138 3.83 4.78 -1.16
C ALA A 138 4.55 3.87 -2.16
N ALA A 139 5.15 4.45 -3.20
CA ALA A 139 5.95 3.72 -4.18
C ALA A 139 7.21 3.10 -3.57
N ALA A 140 7.90 3.79 -2.66
CA ALA A 140 9.08 3.27 -1.97
C ALA A 140 8.72 2.09 -1.03
N ILE A 141 7.61 2.21 -0.29
CA ILE A 141 7.07 1.10 0.54
C ILE A 141 6.70 -0.08 -0.36
N ALA A 142 6.04 0.14 -1.48
CA ALA A 142 5.66 -0.91 -2.42
C ALA A 142 6.90 -1.58 -3.06
N PHE A 143 7.90 -0.79 -3.45
CA PHE A 143 9.15 -1.30 -4.00
C PHE A 143 9.96 -2.10 -2.98
N SER A 144 9.94 -1.73 -1.70
CA SER A 144 10.61 -2.49 -0.65
C SER A 144 10.12 -3.95 -0.59
N ARG A 145 8.86 -4.21 -0.96
CA ARG A 145 8.29 -5.57 -0.98
C ARG A 145 8.86 -6.43 -2.13
N LEU A 146 9.23 -5.79 -3.24
CA LEU A 146 9.94 -6.44 -4.36
C LEU A 146 11.39 -6.69 -3.98
N TYR A 147 12.05 -5.67 -3.42
CA TYR A 147 13.42 -5.77 -2.98
C TYR A 147 13.62 -6.90 -1.96
N LEU A 148 12.70 -7.06 -1.02
CA LEU A 148 12.70 -8.13 -0.03
C LEU A 148 12.17 -9.48 -0.57
N ALA A 149 11.83 -9.55 -1.85
CA ALA A 149 11.29 -10.73 -2.55
C ALA A 149 10.11 -11.42 -1.84
N VAL A 150 9.29 -10.66 -1.11
CA VAL A 150 8.10 -11.20 -0.42
C VAL A 150 6.80 -11.02 -1.21
N HIS A 151 6.84 -10.27 -2.31
CA HIS A 151 5.75 -10.10 -3.27
C HIS A 151 6.26 -10.10 -4.70
N ASN A 152 5.45 -10.59 -5.62
CA ASN A 152 5.72 -10.48 -7.05
C ASN A 152 5.42 -9.06 -7.56
N PRO A 153 6.06 -8.57 -8.65
CA PRO A 153 5.72 -7.31 -9.30
C PRO A 153 4.23 -7.13 -9.58
N THR A 154 3.57 -8.15 -10.09
CA THR A 154 2.13 -8.12 -10.37
C THR A 154 1.29 -7.99 -9.10
N ASP A 155 1.70 -8.57 -7.95
CA ASP A 155 1.00 -8.39 -6.66
C ASP A 155 1.06 -6.94 -6.19
N VAL A 156 2.20 -6.29 -6.41
CA VAL A 156 2.44 -4.88 -6.06
C VAL A 156 1.60 -3.96 -6.93
N VAL A 157 1.55 -4.20 -8.24
CA VAL A 157 0.73 -3.42 -9.18
C VAL A 157 -0.76 -3.57 -8.85
N LEU A 158 -1.24 -4.80 -8.66
CA LEU A 158 -2.64 -5.04 -8.29
C LEU A 158 -2.99 -4.41 -6.93
N GLY A 159 -2.08 -4.48 -5.96
CA GLY A 159 -2.23 -3.80 -4.69
C GLY A 159 -2.33 -2.29 -4.84
N ALA A 160 -1.46 -1.68 -5.67
CA ALA A 160 -1.50 -0.24 -5.94
C ALA A 160 -2.81 0.20 -6.60
N LEU A 161 -3.28 -0.53 -7.60
CA LEU A 161 -4.55 -0.25 -8.27
C LEU A 161 -5.74 -0.38 -7.31
N LEU A 162 -5.77 -1.43 -6.51
CA LEU A 162 -6.78 -1.61 -5.45
C LEU A 162 -6.74 -0.44 -4.47
N GLY A 163 -5.54 -0.04 -4.01
CA GLY A 163 -5.37 1.07 -3.09
C GLY A 163 -5.91 2.38 -3.66
N ILE A 164 -5.55 2.70 -4.91
CA ILE A 164 -6.06 3.91 -5.59
C ILE A 164 -7.59 3.89 -5.63
N ALA A 165 -8.20 2.77 -6.01
CA ALA A 165 -9.66 2.63 -6.05
C ALA A 165 -10.28 2.83 -4.66
N CYS A 166 -9.73 2.19 -3.62
CA CYS A 166 -10.19 2.34 -2.23
C CYS A 166 -10.06 3.80 -1.73
N GLY A 167 -8.96 4.48 -2.08
CA GLY A 167 -8.75 5.90 -1.74
C GLY A 167 -9.81 6.81 -2.37
N CYS A 168 -10.11 6.63 -3.65
CA CYS A 168 -11.17 7.37 -4.35
C CYS A 168 -12.55 7.10 -3.72
N ILE A 169 -12.89 5.84 -3.49
CA ILE A 169 -14.16 5.43 -2.88
C ILE A 169 -14.31 6.04 -1.48
N ALA A 170 -13.25 5.98 -0.66
CA ALA A 170 -13.27 6.53 0.70
C ALA A 170 -13.56 8.04 0.71
N VAL A 171 -12.91 8.80 -0.18
CA VAL A 171 -13.16 10.24 -0.31
C VAL A 171 -14.61 10.52 -0.73
N CYS A 172 -15.15 9.77 -1.68
CA CYS A 172 -16.56 9.88 -2.10
C CYS A 172 -17.52 9.60 -0.95
N ILE A 173 -17.29 8.52 -0.19
CA ILE A 173 -18.14 8.13 0.95
C ILE A 173 -18.14 9.24 2.01
N VAL A 174 -16.96 9.67 2.45
CA VAL A 174 -16.85 10.62 3.56
C VAL A 174 -17.40 11.99 3.18
N ASN A 175 -17.13 12.48 1.96
CA ASN A 175 -17.71 13.73 1.45
C ASN A 175 -19.24 13.68 1.37
N THR A 176 -19.81 12.56 0.93
CA THR A 176 -21.27 12.37 0.86
C THR A 176 -21.91 12.40 2.24
N ILE A 177 -21.29 11.74 3.22
CA ILE A 177 -21.79 11.74 4.60
C ILE A 177 -21.74 13.16 5.19
N GLU A 178 -20.64 13.88 4.96
CA GLU A 178 -20.46 15.22 5.49
C GLU A 178 -21.46 16.22 4.87
N SER A 179 -21.69 16.17 3.56
CA SER A 179 -22.66 17.04 2.88
C SER A 179 -24.09 16.80 3.37
N ARG A 180 -24.49 15.53 3.56
CA ARG A 180 -25.81 15.20 4.14
C ARG A 180 -25.96 15.70 5.58
N ARG A 181 -24.88 15.66 6.38
CA ARG A 181 -24.91 16.17 7.76
C ARG A 181 -25.10 17.68 7.80
N LYS A 182 -24.41 18.43 6.94
CA LYS A 182 -24.56 19.89 6.83
C LYS A 182 -25.96 20.29 6.36
N GLY A 183 -26.52 19.59 5.37
CA GLY A 183 -27.88 19.86 4.87
C GLY A 183 -29.01 19.54 5.86
N ARG A 184 -28.74 18.77 6.95
CA ARG A 184 -29.71 18.52 8.03
C ARG A 184 -29.65 19.56 9.15
N GLN A 185 -28.62 20.40 9.16
CA GLN A 185 -28.40 21.44 10.19
C GLN A 185 -28.78 22.85 9.69
N ALA A 186 -29.04 22.98 8.39
CA ALA A 186 -29.53 24.18 7.73
C ALA A 186 -31.07 24.13 7.57
#